data_5b875d3f52f05ef07cdfa12b0b93873f
#
_entry.id   5b875d3f52f05ef07cdfa12b0b93873f
#
_cell.length_a   1.000
_cell.length_b   1.000
_cell.length_c   1.000
_cell.angle_alpha   90.00
_cell.angle_beta   90.00
_cell.angle_gamma   90.00
#
_symmetry.space_group_name_H-M   'P 1'
#
loop_
_entity.id
_entity.type
_entity.pdbx_description
1 polymer ?
#
loop_
_entity_poly.entity_id
_entity_poly.type
_entity_poly.pdbx_seq_one_letter_code
_entity_poly.pdbx_strand_id
1 'polypeptide(L)'
;IVMETAQNREYLHRRVVSFACRGLHVVEDLKKLAVMRGWDQEGIPDGQRDLWLFWVVNHVCLSYMTSHQPRNYHEALCEVKPFIPKHWSREKFLNKMSAVYQKAKEMASGRKWVSFGGKVWPLYYTPSNERLCEDLNMTGSELEQLDYIRTEQTRVAQQKRKRQEAGTSGREEYLQQSQDRRGLALKLRAEGCTWEQVGELLGISSEAARKLAVRN
;
A
#
# COMPACT_ATOMS: atom_id res chain seq x y z
N ILE A 1 -18.12 -30.70 -5.52
CA ILE A 1 -17.26 -30.65 -4.32
C ILE A 1 -15.84 -30.74 -4.85
N VAL A 2 -15.16 -29.61 -5.00
CA VAL A 2 -13.74 -29.57 -5.38
C VAL A 2 -12.97 -29.99 -4.13
N MET A 3 -12.27 -31.13 -4.18
CA MET A 3 -11.35 -31.52 -3.10
C MET A 3 -10.29 -30.43 -2.96
N GLU A 4 -10.30 -29.73 -1.83
CA GLU A 4 -9.25 -28.78 -1.48
C GLU A 4 -7.96 -29.57 -1.21
N THR A 5 -6.99 -29.45 -2.13
CA THR A 5 -5.65 -29.95 -1.89
C THR A 5 -4.96 -29.17 -0.78
N ALA A 6 -3.98 -29.77 -0.09
CA ALA A 6 -3.21 -29.08 0.97
C ALA A 6 -2.58 -27.78 0.46
N GLN A 7 -2.11 -27.75 -0.79
CA GLN A 7 -1.59 -26.55 -1.46
C GLN A 7 -2.64 -25.45 -1.64
N ASN A 8 -3.88 -25.80 -1.96
CA ASN A 8 -4.97 -24.83 -2.07
C ASN A 8 -5.33 -24.21 -0.72
N ARG A 9 -5.31 -24.99 0.37
CA ARG A 9 -5.56 -24.48 1.72
C ARG A 9 -4.47 -23.50 2.16
N GLU A 10 -3.22 -23.80 1.93
CA GLU A 10 -2.10 -22.91 2.26
C GLU A 10 -2.14 -21.62 1.44
N TYR A 11 -2.42 -21.71 0.15
CA TYR A 11 -2.59 -20.54 -0.71
C TYR A 11 -3.73 -19.63 -0.23
N LEU A 12 -4.90 -20.19 0.09
CA LEU A 12 -6.03 -19.44 0.62
C LEU A 12 -5.72 -18.83 1.99
N HIS A 13 -5.00 -19.56 2.84
CA HIS A 13 -4.58 -19.03 4.14
C HIS A 13 -3.66 -17.80 3.99
N ARG A 14 -2.62 -17.86 3.15
CA ARG A 14 -1.74 -16.71 2.86
C ARG A 14 -2.53 -15.51 2.33
N ARG A 15 -3.51 -15.73 1.47
CA ARG A 15 -4.39 -14.66 0.98
C ARG A 15 -5.24 -14.05 2.08
N VAL A 16 -5.80 -14.84 2.98
CA VAL A 16 -6.57 -14.32 4.13
C VAL A 16 -5.71 -13.40 4.97
N VAL A 17 -4.49 -13.82 5.32
CA VAL A 17 -3.54 -13.00 6.09
C VAL A 17 -3.22 -11.70 5.36
N SER A 18 -2.94 -11.76 4.05
CA SER A 18 -2.65 -10.57 3.25
C SER A 18 -3.82 -9.57 3.23
N PHE A 19 -5.07 -10.05 3.08
CA PHE A 19 -6.25 -9.19 3.10
C PHE A 19 -6.53 -8.62 4.48
N ALA A 20 -6.31 -9.41 5.54
CA ALA A 20 -6.45 -8.93 6.90
C ALA A 20 -5.44 -7.81 7.23
N CYS A 21 -4.16 -7.99 6.87
CA CYS A 21 -3.15 -6.95 7.01
C CYS A 21 -3.52 -5.69 6.21
N ARG A 22 -3.97 -5.85 4.95
CA ARG A 22 -4.46 -4.72 4.15
C ARG A 22 -5.61 -4.00 4.85
N GLY A 23 -6.55 -4.75 5.44
CA GLY A 23 -7.68 -4.19 6.18
C GLY A 23 -7.20 -3.27 7.30
N LEU A 24 -6.26 -3.71 8.14
CA LEU A 24 -5.68 -2.91 9.21
C LEU A 24 -5.05 -1.63 8.69
N HIS A 25 -4.17 -1.74 7.71
CA HIS A 25 -3.43 -0.59 7.17
C HIS A 25 -4.37 0.45 6.54
N VAL A 26 -5.40 0.00 5.82
CA VAL A 26 -6.38 0.93 5.23
C VAL A 26 -7.17 1.64 6.33
N VAL A 27 -7.54 0.96 7.42
CA VAL A 27 -8.21 1.59 8.58
C VAL A 27 -7.34 2.67 9.21
N GLU A 28 -6.04 2.40 9.39
CA GLU A 28 -5.09 3.39 9.91
C GLU A 28 -5.04 4.64 9.03
N ASP A 29 -4.92 4.46 7.73
CA ASP A 29 -4.91 5.58 6.78
C ASP A 29 -6.24 6.35 6.75
N LEU A 30 -7.38 5.65 6.83
CA LEU A 30 -8.68 6.30 6.89
C LEU A 30 -8.88 7.12 8.17
N LYS A 31 -8.35 6.64 9.31
CA LYS A 31 -8.32 7.40 10.57
C LYS A 31 -7.41 8.62 10.46
N LYS A 32 -6.22 8.47 9.87
CA LYS A 32 -5.32 9.60 9.55
C LYS A 32 -6.02 10.64 8.69
N LEU A 33 -6.69 10.21 7.64
CA LEU A 33 -7.45 11.10 6.75
C LEU A 33 -8.52 11.88 7.52
N ALA A 34 -9.24 11.23 8.42
CA ALA A 34 -10.25 11.89 9.26
C ALA A 34 -9.63 12.98 10.14
N VAL A 35 -8.48 12.72 10.76
CA VAL A 35 -7.75 13.72 11.55
C VAL A 35 -7.25 14.88 10.68
N MET A 36 -6.65 14.60 9.52
CA MET A 36 -6.19 15.63 8.59
C MET A 36 -7.29 16.57 8.13
N ARG A 37 -8.53 16.06 8.04
CA ARG A 37 -9.72 16.81 7.65
C ARG A 37 -10.47 17.43 8.84
N GLY A 38 -9.97 17.27 10.07
CA GLY A 38 -10.63 17.78 11.29
C GLY A 38 -11.93 17.05 11.65
N TRP A 39 -12.20 15.89 11.05
CA TRP A 39 -13.45 15.15 11.24
C TRP A 39 -13.60 14.51 12.61
N ASP A 40 -12.50 14.32 13.31
CA ASP A 40 -12.48 13.85 14.70
C ASP A 40 -13.05 14.90 15.68
N GLN A 41 -13.00 16.18 15.32
CA GLN A 41 -13.49 17.31 16.13
C GLN A 41 -14.82 17.87 15.60
N GLU A 42 -14.88 18.15 14.32
CA GLU A 42 -16.04 18.82 13.68
C GLU A 42 -17.08 17.83 13.17
N GLY A 43 -16.74 16.55 13.06
CA GLY A 43 -17.55 15.50 12.47
C GLY A 43 -17.42 15.46 10.95
N ILE A 44 -17.84 14.34 10.37
CA ILE A 44 -17.74 14.13 8.91
C ILE A 44 -18.89 14.84 8.20
N PRO A 45 -18.62 15.65 7.17
CA PRO A 45 -19.67 16.35 6.42
C PRO A 45 -20.62 15.40 5.69
N ASP A 46 -21.85 15.85 5.44
CA ASP A 46 -22.83 15.13 4.66
C ASP A 46 -22.29 14.87 3.23
N GLY A 47 -22.62 13.70 2.69
CA GLY A 47 -22.11 13.24 1.39
C GLY A 47 -20.81 12.42 1.46
N GLN A 48 -19.92 12.70 2.40
CA GLN A 48 -18.69 11.89 2.58
C GLN A 48 -18.82 10.87 3.72
N ARG A 49 -19.68 11.15 4.68
CA ARG A 49 -19.87 10.38 5.90
C ARG A 49 -20.22 8.92 5.64
N ASP A 50 -21.22 8.68 4.82
CA ASP A 50 -21.74 7.34 4.55
C ASP A 50 -20.66 6.46 3.91
N LEU A 51 -19.92 7.00 2.95
CA LEU A 51 -18.82 6.31 2.27
C LEU A 51 -17.63 6.06 3.19
N TRP A 52 -17.23 7.07 3.98
CA TRP A 52 -16.11 6.90 4.91
C TRP A 52 -16.43 5.83 5.97
N LEU A 53 -17.62 5.92 6.62
CA LEU A 53 -18.08 4.93 7.59
C LEU A 53 -18.16 3.53 6.97
N PHE A 54 -18.70 3.43 5.74
CA PHE A 54 -18.78 2.16 5.02
C PHE A 54 -17.40 1.53 4.82
N TRP A 55 -16.43 2.31 4.34
CA TRP A 55 -15.09 1.80 4.08
C TRP A 55 -14.35 1.45 5.36
N VAL A 56 -14.47 2.23 6.43
CA VAL A 56 -13.85 1.88 7.72
C VAL A 56 -14.46 0.60 8.28
N VAL A 57 -15.80 0.50 8.39
CA VAL A 57 -16.47 -0.69 8.89
C VAL A 57 -16.10 -1.93 8.07
N ASN A 58 -16.11 -1.82 6.74
CA ASN A 58 -15.71 -2.91 5.85
C ASN A 58 -14.28 -3.38 6.09
N HIS A 59 -13.31 -2.45 6.20
CA HIS A 59 -11.91 -2.81 6.36
C HIS A 59 -11.58 -3.28 7.78
N VAL A 60 -12.27 -2.78 8.81
CA VAL A 60 -12.20 -3.38 10.15
C VAL A 60 -12.68 -4.83 10.09
N CYS A 61 -13.84 -5.10 9.50
CA CYS A 61 -14.32 -6.48 9.34
C CYS A 61 -13.35 -7.34 8.51
N LEU A 62 -12.77 -6.78 7.46
CA LEU A 62 -11.76 -7.47 6.63
C LEU A 62 -10.51 -7.82 7.43
N SER A 63 -10.06 -6.95 8.35
CA SER A 63 -8.88 -7.18 9.17
C SER A 63 -9.05 -8.37 10.13
N TYR A 64 -10.26 -8.67 10.53
CA TYR A 64 -10.57 -9.80 11.41
C TYR A 64 -10.84 -11.12 10.66
N MET A 65 -10.64 -11.20 9.36
CA MET A 65 -10.85 -12.45 8.59
C MET A 65 -10.01 -13.64 9.08
N THR A 66 -8.88 -13.38 9.75
CA THR A 66 -8.03 -14.40 10.38
C THR A 66 -8.57 -14.89 11.71
N SER A 67 -9.43 -14.12 12.37
CA SER A 67 -10.02 -14.45 13.67
C SER A 67 -11.03 -15.58 13.52
N HIS A 68 -11.05 -16.50 14.50
CA HIS A 68 -12.07 -17.54 14.60
C HIS A 68 -13.33 -17.08 15.37
N GLN A 69 -13.36 -15.81 15.83
CA GLN A 69 -14.46 -15.29 16.64
C GLN A 69 -15.42 -14.41 15.82
N PRO A 70 -16.76 -14.56 15.99
CA PRO A 70 -17.78 -13.79 15.27
C PRO A 70 -17.94 -12.33 15.74
N ARG A 71 -16.99 -11.78 16.50
CA ARG A 71 -17.05 -10.43 17.10
C ARG A 71 -16.78 -9.28 16.13
N ASN A 72 -16.37 -9.59 14.93
CA ASN A 72 -15.83 -8.64 13.95
C ASN A 72 -16.69 -7.39 13.71
N TYR A 73 -18.02 -7.58 13.58
CA TYR A 73 -18.89 -6.45 13.30
C TYR A 73 -19.10 -5.53 14.51
N HIS A 74 -19.18 -6.11 15.71
CA HIS A 74 -19.34 -5.32 16.93
C HIS A 74 -18.10 -4.48 17.24
N GLU A 75 -16.92 -5.04 17.04
CA GLU A 75 -15.66 -4.31 17.18
C GLU A 75 -15.54 -3.19 16.13
N ALA A 76 -15.94 -3.45 14.88
CA ALA A 76 -16.01 -2.43 13.85
C ALA A 76 -16.95 -1.26 14.25
N LEU A 77 -18.07 -1.54 14.92
CA LEU A 77 -18.94 -0.50 15.45
C LEU A 77 -18.26 0.34 16.54
N CYS A 78 -17.49 -0.30 17.42
CA CYS A 78 -16.74 0.41 18.46
C CYS A 78 -15.69 1.37 17.84
N GLU A 79 -15.00 0.92 16.81
CA GLU A 79 -13.98 1.71 16.09
C GLU A 79 -14.55 2.97 15.44
N VAL A 80 -15.75 2.90 14.89
CA VAL A 80 -16.38 4.03 14.20
C VAL A 80 -17.29 4.88 15.07
N LYS A 81 -17.58 4.42 16.30
CA LYS A 81 -18.50 5.12 17.21
C LYS A 81 -18.21 6.61 17.38
N PRO A 82 -16.96 7.07 17.52
CA PRO A 82 -16.66 8.50 17.65
C PRO A 82 -17.11 9.34 16.45
N PHE A 83 -17.19 8.73 15.27
CA PHE A 83 -17.50 9.40 14.00
C PHE A 83 -18.97 9.29 13.59
N ILE A 84 -19.77 8.51 14.35
CA ILE A 84 -21.21 8.40 14.08
C ILE A 84 -21.88 9.69 14.57
N PRO A 85 -22.69 10.35 13.73
CA PRO A 85 -23.40 11.55 14.14
C PRO A 85 -24.29 11.30 15.35
N LYS A 86 -24.28 12.20 16.34
CA LYS A 86 -25.08 12.08 17.56
C LYS A 86 -26.58 11.94 17.30
N HIS A 87 -27.09 12.50 16.18
CA HIS A 87 -28.49 12.44 15.79
C HIS A 87 -28.89 11.17 15.01
N TRP A 88 -27.91 10.29 14.71
CA TRP A 88 -28.23 9.02 14.08
C TRP A 88 -28.70 8.01 15.12
N SER A 89 -29.86 7.42 14.87
CA SER A 89 -30.28 6.24 15.62
C SER A 89 -29.41 5.03 15.25
N ARG A 90 -29.33 4.07 16.14
CA ARG A 90 -28.69 2.77 15.85
C ARG A 90 -29.26 2.12 14.59
N GLU A 91 -30.58 2.21 14.40
CA GLU A 91 -31.27 1.66 13.23
C GLU A 91 -30.82 2.34 11.94
N LYS A 92 -30.76 3.68 11.91
CA LYS A 92 -30.28 4.44 10.77
C LYS A 92 -28.85 4.02 10.40
N PHE A 93 -27.97 3.88 11.36
CA PHE A 93 -26.59 3.40 11.14
C PHE A 93 -26.58 1.99 10.55
N LEU A 94 -27.31 1.04 11.15
CA LEU A 94 -27.37 -0.35 10.66
C LEU A 94 -27.93 -0.44 9.25
N ASN A 95 -28.93 0.38 8.91
CA ASN A 95 -29.49 0.44 7.56
C ASN A 95 -28.44 0.93 6.54
N LYS A 96 -27.65 1.96 6.89
CA LYS A 96 -26.54 2.46 6.05
C LYS A 96 -25.43 1.43 5.87
N MET A 97 -25.14 0.64 6.88
CA MET A 97 -24.10 -0.39 6.87
C MET A 97 -24.64 -1.80 6.53
N SER A 98 -25.88 -1.90 6.04
CA SER A 98 -26.57 -3.19 5.83
C SER A 98 -25.79 -4.18 4.97
N ALA A 99 -25.13 -3.69 3.91
CA ALA A 99 -24.33 -4.54 3.02
C ALA A 99 -23.13 -5.21 3.74
N VAL A 100 -22.42 -4.45 4.59
CA VAL A 100 -21.31 -5.00 5.38
C VAL A 100 -21.84 -5.90 6.49
N TYR A 101 -22.96 -5.53 7.11
CA TYR A 101 -23.61 -6.35 8.13
C TYR A 101 -24.04 -7.73 7.60
N GLN A 102 -24.61 -7.81 6.39
CA GLN A 102 -24.94 -9.11 5.79
C GLN A 102 -23.70 -9.96 5.55
N LYS A 103 -22.63 -9.37 5.05
CA LYS A 103 -21.34 -10.06 4.91
C LYS A 103 -20.78 -10.54 6.25
N ALA A 104 -20.92 -9.76 7.30
CA ALA A 104 -20.50 -10.18 8.63
C ALA A 104 -21.31 -11.38 9.17
N LYS A 105 -22.62 -11.44 8.88
CA LYS A 105 -23.45 -12.62 9.18
C LYS A 105 -22.99 -13.86 8.40
N GLU A 106 -22.71 -13.71 7.12
CA GLU A 106 -22.20 -14.79 6.28
C GLU A 106 -20.83 -15.27 6.78
N MET A 107 -19.94 -14.34 7.18
CA MET A 107 -18.66 -14.68 7.79
C MET A 107 -18.84 -15.49 9.09
N ALA A 108 -19.76 -15.08 9.94
CA ALA A 108 -20.08 -15.80 11.18
C ALA A 108 -20.61 -17.23 10.92
N SER A 109 -21.26 -17.48 9.77
CA SER A 109 -21.65 -18.82 9.32
C SER A 109 -20.52 -19.63 8.69
N GLY A 110 -19.29 -19.10 8.65
CA GLY A 110 -18.10 -19.78 8.12
C GLY A 110 -17.78 -19.46 6.65
N ARG A 111 -18.58 -18.61 5.98
CA ARG A 111 -18.34 -18.24 4.59
C ARG A 111 -17.29 -17.14 4.50
N LYS A 112 -16.06 -17.47 4.13
CA LYS A 112 -14.94 -16.52 4.01
C LYS A 112 -14.74 -15.98 2.58
N TRP A 113 -15.28 -16.67 1.57
CA TRP A 113 -14.99 -16.43 0.17
C TRP A 113 -16.25 -16.35 -0.68
N VAL A 114 -16.17 -15.61 -1.77
CA VAL A 114 -17.16 -15.56 -2.83
C VAL A 114 -16.50 -15.87 -4.16
N SER A 115 -17.21 -16.56 -5.05
CA SER A 115 -16.76 -16.80 -6.43
C SER A 115 -17.45 -15.82 -7.35
N PHE A 116 -16.67 -15.09 -8.14
CA PHE A 116 -17.18 -14.17 -9.14
C PHE A 116 -16.25 -14.12 -10.34
N GLY A 117 -16.80 -14.24 -11.56
CA GLY A 117 -16.02 -14.23 -12.80
C GLY A 117 -14.92 -15.30 -12.85
N GLY A 118 -15.15 -16.49 -12.31
CA GLY A 118 -14.17 -17.58 -12.25
C GLY A 118 -13.04 -17.38 -11.25
N LYS A 119 -13.06 -16.29 -10.49
CA LYS A 119 -12.05 -15.97 -9.46
C LYS A 119 -12.67 -16.04 -8.06
N VAL A 120 -11.84 -16.39 -7.08
CA VAL A 120 -12.22 -16.43 -5.67
C VAL A 120 -11.78 -15.12 -4.99
N TRP A 121 -12.73 -14.45 -4.35
CA TRP A 121 -12.54 -13.17 -3.67
C TRP A 121 -12.87 -13.29 -2.18
N PRO A 122 -12.29 -12.45 -1.31
CA PRO A 122 -12.75 -12.32 0.05
C PRO A 122 -14.23 -11.95 0.09
N LEU A 123 -14.91 -12.36 1.15
CA LEU A 123 -16.32 -12.04 1.36
C LEU A 123 -16.56 -10.54 1.48
N TYR A 124 -15.67 -9.82 2.18
CA TYR A 124 -15.71 -8.36 2.29
C TYR A 124 -15.19 -7.68 1.04
N TYR A 125 -15.53 -6.41 0.87
CA TYR A 125 -15.09 -5.63 -0.27
C TYR A 125 -13.60 -5.31 -0.19
N THR A 126 -12.91 -5.45 -1.31
CA THR A 126 -11.48 -5.17 -1.46
C THR A 126 -11.26 -4.19 -2.62
N PRO A 127 -11.64 -2.92 -2.43
CA PRO A 127 -11.46 -1.90 -3.46
C PRO A 127 -9.98 -1.70 -3.79
N SER A 128 -9.69 -1.21 -5.00
CA SER A 128 -8.36 -0.69 -5.31
C SER A 128 -8.11 0.63 -4.55
N ASN A 129 -6.86 1.05 -4.48
CA ASN A 129 -6.53 2.33 -3.85
C ASN A 129 -7.13 3.50 -4.65
N GLU A 130 -7.12 3.40 -5.98
CA GLU A 130 -7.74 4.39 -6.88
C GLU A 130 -9.22 4.57 -6.54
N ARG A 131 -9.94 3.45 -6.34
CA ARG A 131 -11.36 3.49 -5.97
C ARG A 131 -11.59 4.16 -4.62
N LEU A 132 -10.75 3.89 -3.61
CA LEU A 132 -10.84 4.58 -2.32
C LEU A 132 -10.56 6.08 -2.44
N CYS A 133 -9.58 6.46 -3.27
CA CYS A 133 -9.26 7.85 -3.54
C CYS A 133 -10.43 8.59 -4.20
N GLU A 134 -11.07 7.96 -5.19
CA GLU A 134 -12.24 8.50 -5.88
C GLU A 134 -13.43 8.65 -4.93
N ASP A 135 -13.81 7.59 -4.23
CA ASP A 135 -14.97 7.56 -3.33
C ASP A 135 -14.86 8.59 -2.21
N LEU A 136 -13.65 8.84 -1.71
CA LEU A 136 -13.39 9.76 -0.61
C LEU A 136 -12.81 11.12 -1.06
N ASN A 137 -12.75 11.37 -2.36
CA ASN A 137 -12.21 12.60 -2.94
C ASN A 137 -10.87 13.00 -2.31
N MET A 138 -9.92 12.05 -2.24
CA MET A 138 -8.61 12.29 -1.63
C MET A 138 -7.75 13.19 -2.51
N THR A 139 -7.14 14.19 -1.92
CA THR A 139 -6.22 15.10 -2.62
C THR A 139 -4.80 14.52 -2.71
N GLY A 140 -3.99 15.03 -3.65
CA GLY A 140 -2.58 14.62 -3.77
C GLY A 140 -1.78 14.85 -2.49
N SER A 141 -2.01 15.98 -1.80
CA SER A 141 -1.35 16.32 -0.54
C SER A 141 -1.73 15.38 0.62
N GLU A 142 -2.97 14.90 0.65
CA GLU A 142 -3.39 13.89 1.62
C GLU A 142 -2.72 12.55 1.32
N LEU A 143 -2.69 12.13 0.04
CA LEU A 143 -2.08 10.87 -0.38
C LEU A 143 -0.57 10.81 -0.09
N GLU A 144 0.13 11.93 -0.10
CA GLU A 144 1.54 12.00 0.28
C GLU A 144 1.77 11.68 1.77
N GLN A 145 0.79 11.94 2.61
CA GLN A 145 0.85 11.71 4.05
C GLN A 145 0.36 10.33 4.47
N LEU A 146 -0.37 9.62 3.60
CA LEU A 146 -0.86 8.27 3.85
C LEU A 146 0.24 7.22 3.59
N ASP A 147 0.16 6.09 4.29
CA ASP A 147 1.19 5.06 4.23
C ASP A 147 0.85 3.93 3.25
N TYR A 148 -0.43 3.59 3.08
CA TYR A 148 -0.91 2.41 2.35
C TYR A 148 -1.87 2.74 1.20
N ILE A 149 -2.77 3.74 1.38
CA ILE A 149 -3.66 4.20 0.31
C ILE A 149 -2.85 5.12 -0.60
N ARG A 150 -2.30 4.55 -1.68
CA ARG A 150 -1.44 5.26 -2.64
C ARG A 150 -1.86 4.93 -4.05
N THR A 151 -1.94 5.94 -4.89
CA THR A 151 -2.03 5.74 -6.34
C THR A 151 -0.66 5.35 -6.89
N GLU A 152 -0.61 4.81 -8.09
CA GLU A 152 0.67 4.49 -8.75
C GLU A 152 1.56 5.73 -8.86
N GLN A 153 0.97 6.89 -9.16
CA GLN A 153 1.72 8.15 -9.26
C GLN A 153 2.37 8.57 -7.94
N THR A 154 1.62 8.52 -6.83
CA THR A 154 2.18 8.86 -5.50
C THR A 154 3.22 7.84 -5.05
N ARG A 155 3.04 6.54 -5.38
CA ARG A 155 4.01 5.49 -5.10
C ARG A 155 5.35 5.75 -5.82
N VAL A 156 5.29 6.08 -7.11
CA VAL A 156 6.48 6.38 -7.92
C VAL A 156 7.18 7.63 -7.40
N ALA A 157 6.43 8.70 -7.09
CA ALA A 157 6.98 9.94 -6.56
C ALA A 157 7.71 9.72 -5.21
N GLN A 158 7.09 8.98 -4.29
CA GLN A 158 7.71 8.65 -3.00
C GLN A 158 8.95 7.76 -3.16
N GLN A 159 8.91 6.79 -4.07
CA GLN A 159 10.07 5.94 -4.36
C GLN A 159 11.24 6.76 -4.91
N LYS A 160 10.94 7.72 -5.80
CA LYS A 160 11.94 8.66 -6.34
C LYS A 160 12.55 9.50 -5.21
N ARG A 161 11.71 10.08 -4.33
CA ARG A 161 12.17 10.86 -3.18
C ARG A 161 13.06 10.04 -2.24
N LYS A 162 12.63 8.84 -1.84
CA LYS A 162 13.42 7.95 -0.98
C LYS A 162 14.78 7.59 -1.59
N ARG A 163 14.85 7.39 -2.92
CA ARG A 163 16.13 7.13 -3.61
C ARG A 163 17.03 8.36 -3.58
N GLN A 164 16.47 9.56 -3.77
CA GLN A 164 17.23 10.81 -3.67
C GLN A 164 17.75 11.05 -2.25
N GLU A 165 16.90 10.87 -1.23
CA GLU A 165 17.27 10.98 0.20
C GLU A 165 18.35 9.95 0.59
N ALA A 166 18.31 8.74 0.02
CA ALA A 166 19.33 7.71 0.23
C ALA A 166 20.63 7.94 -0.57
N GLY A 167 20.75 9.08 -1.25
CA GLY A 167 21.93 9.41 -2.07
C GLY A 167 22.12 8.51 -3.29
N THR A 168 21.07 7.77 -3.69
CA THR A 168 21.13 6.90 -4.86
C THR A 168 20.99 7.78 -6.11
N SER A 169 22.07 7.96 -6.85
CA SER A 169 22.08 8.70 -8.11
C SER A 169 21.09 8.11 -9.10
N GLY A 170 20.39 8.97 -9.84
CA GLY A 170 19.51 8.55 -10.92
C GLY A 170 20.30 7.77 -11.99
N ARG A 171 19.59 6.94 -12.78
CA ARG A 171 20.24 6.16 -13.86
C ARG A 171 21.07 7.04 -14.79
N GLU A 172 20.58 8.23 -15.09
CA GLU A 172 21.26 9.19 -15.96
C GLU A 172 22.55 9.73 -15.34
N GLU A 173 22.49 10.12 -14.05
CA GLU A 173 23.67 10.56 -13.31
C GLU A 173 24.69 9.43 -13.16
N TYR A 174 24.23 8.21 -12.89
CA TYR A 174 25.12 7.04 -12.84
C TYR A 174 25.80 6.78 -14.19
N LEU A 175 25.03 6.87 -15.28
CA LEU A 175 25.58 6.72 -16.63
C LEU A 175 26.59 7.83 -16.96
N GLN A 176 26.27 9.08 -16.62
CA GLN A 176 27.18 10.20 -16.80
C GLN A 176 28.47 10.02 -16.00
N GLN A 177 28.36 9.72 -14.69
CA GLN A 177 29.54 9.42 -13.86
C GLN A 177 30.36 8.26 -14.38
N SER A 178 29.71 7.22 -14.93
CA SER A 178 30.41 6.08 -15.54
C SER A 178 31.15 6.49 -16.80
N GLN A 179 30.55 7.37 -17.63
CA GLN A 179 31.19 7.91 -18.81
C GLN A 179 32.38 8.85 -18.47
N ASP A 180 32.19 9.69 -17.46
CA ASP A 180 33.26 10.61 -17.00
C ASP A 180 34.45 9.83 -16.45
N ARG A 181 34.18 8.80 -15.61
CA ARG A 181 35.25 7.90 -15.13
C ARG A 181 35.98 7.16 -16.26
N ARG A 182 35.22 6.72 -17.28
CA ARG A 182 35.82 6.09 -18.46
C ARG A 182 36.68 7.08 -19.21
N GLY A 183 36.18 8.29 -19.47
CA GLY A 183 36.94 9.36 -20.13
C GLY A 183 38.25 9.66 -19.41
N LEU A 184 38.19 9.78 -18.07
CA LEU A 184 39.36 10.00 -17.24
C LEU A 184 40.35 8.83 -17.30
N ALA A 185 39.88 7.57 -17.24
CA ALA A 185 40.72 6.40 -17.35
C ALA A 185 41.47 6.34 -18.70
N LEU A 186 40.79 6.65 -19.78
CA LEU A 186 41.39 6.70 -21.14
C LEU A 186 42.41 7.82 -21.25
N LYS A 187 42.12 9.01 -20.69
CA LYS A 187 43.05 10.13 -20.67
C LYS A 187 44.33 9.80 -19.91
N LEU A 188 44.23 9.28 -18.71
CA LEU A 188 45.38 8.85 -17.89
C LEU A 188 46.21 7.78 -18.60
N ARG A 189 45.61 6.87 -19.35
CA ARG A 189 46.32 5.89 -20.16
C ARG A 189 47.08 6.55 -21.32
N ALA A 190 46.50 7.53 -21.99
CA ALA A 190 47.15 8.27 -23.06
C ALA A 190 48.35 9.08 -22.54
N GLU A 191 48.28 9.54 -21.29
CA GLU A 191 49.39 10.23 -20.59
C GLU A 191 50.47 9.26 -20.11
N GLY A 192 50.34 7.94 -20.35
CA GLY A 192 51.38 6.92 -20.05
C GLY A 192 51.21 6.23 -18.68
N CYS A 193 50.16 6.52 -17.89
CA CYS A 193 49.96 5.85 -16.61
C CYS A 193 49.68 4.35 -16.78
N THR A 194 50.18 3.49 -15.89
CA THR A 194 49.88 2.06 -15.84
C THR A 194 48.43 1.83 -15.32
N TRP A 195 47.85 0.66 -15.60
CA TRP A 195 46.51 0.34 -15.05
C TRP A 195 46.42 0.31 -13.53
N GLU A 196 47.55 0.03 -12.84
CA GLU A 196 47.65 0.13 -11.40
C GLU A 196 47.55 1.57 -10.92
N GLN A 197 48.27 2.49 -11.54
CA GLN A 197 48.22 3.93 -11.29
C GLN A 197 46.83 4.51 -11.60
N VAL A 198 46.22 4.10 -12.71
CA VAL A 198 44.85 4.51 -13.05
C VAL A 198 43.86 4.01 -12.04
N GLY A 199 44.01 2.76 -11.58
CA GLY A 199 43.16 2.19 -10.55
C GLY A 199 43.27 2.92 -9.21
N GLU A 200 44.49 3.24 -8.80
CA GLU A 200 44.77 4.00 -7.56
C GLU A 200 44.12 5.41 -7.63
N LEU A 201 44.32 6.13 -8.73
CA LEU A 201 43.76 7.47 -8.92
C LEU A 201 42.21 7.48 -8.97
N LEU A 202 41.60 6.44 -9.50
CA LEU A 202 40.13 6.31 -9.57
C LEU A 202 39.51 5.61 -8.36
N GLY A 203 40.33 5.13 -7.40
CA GLY A 203 39.87 4.40 -6.21
C GLY A 203 39.24 3.04 -6.52
N ILE A 204 39.74 2.35 -7.58
CA ILE A 204 39.25 1.04 -8.04
C ILE A 204 40.42 0.09 -8.30
N SER A 205 40.18 -1.21 -8.44
CA SER A 205 41.23 -2.15 -8.79
C SER A 205 41.74 -1.93 -10.21
N SER A 206 43.01 -2.28 -10.50
CA SER A 206 43.62 -2.21 -11.83
C SER A 206 42.83 -2.96 -12.90
N GLU A 207 42.27 -4.13 -12.51
CA GLU A 207 41.39 -4.90 -13.40
C GLU A 207 40.05 -4.19 -13.70
N ALA A 208 39.45 -3.52 -12.68
CA ALA A 208 38.26 -2.73 -12.87
C ALA A 208 38.54 -1.51 -13.76
N ALA A 209 39.66 -0.82 -13.60
CA ALA A 209 40.08 0.27 -14.43
C ALA A 209 40.24 -0.16 -15.91
N ARG A 210 40.88 -1.31 -16.14
CA ARG A 210 41.01 -1.91 -17.49
C ARG A 210 39.64 -2.25 -18.10
N LYS A 211 38.75 -2.90 -17.35
CA LYS A 211 37.40 -3.24 -17.82
C LYS A 211 36.55 -2.00 -18.12
N LEU A 212 36.74 -0.92 -17.35
CA LEU A 212 36.05 0.34 -17.55
C LEU A 212 36.40 0.98 -18.91
N ALA A 213 37.66 0.90 -19.31
CA ALA A 213 38.13 1.45 -20.57
C ALA A 213 37.70 0.64 -21.82
N VAL A 214 37.54 -0.70 -21.66
CA VAL A 214 37.21 -1.62 -22.79
C VAL A 214 35.69 -1.75 -23.03
N ARG A 215 34.85 -1.40 -22.09
CA ARG A 215 33.39 -1.49 -22.24
C ARG A 215 32.91 -0.51 -23.31
N ASN A 216 32.44 -1.03 -24.46
CA ASN A 216 31.71 -0.27 -25.48
C ASN A 216 30.33 0.12 -25.01
#